data_3b07c6827ee6e06fc45c70907bab8de2
#
_entry.id   3b07c6827ee6e06fc45c70907bab8de2
#
_cell.length_a   1.000
_cell.length_b   1.000
_cell.length_c   1.000
_cell.angle_alpha   90.00
_cell.angle_beta   90.00
_cell.angle_gamma   90.00
#
_symmetry.space_group_name_H-M   'P 1'
#
loop_
_entity.id
_entity.type
_entity.pdbx_description
1 polymer ?
#
loop_
_entity_poly.entity_id
_entity_poly.type
_entity_poly.pdbx_seq_one_letter_code
_entity_poly.pdbx_strand_id
1 'polypeptide(L)'
;MAKKKITDVVAELAGDFLAENGYELYNTEFVKEGRDWFLRVYIDKAQAAEAAEPQYVSTEDCEKVSRFLSEKLDESDPIEQNYYLEVSSPGMDRPLITPEHYARYVGEEVEIRLYKAIDGVKNIQGTLESFDAETETATVRCEAPVPAKGKGKSKGKPAPAEKTYELKLADIAKANLAVVWG
;
A
#
# COMPACT_ATOMS: atom_id res chain seq x y z
N MET A 1 -8.09 29.32 6.31
CA MET A 1 -8.55 28.00 5.82
C MET A 1 -7.36 27.17 5.35
N ALA A 2 -7.22 26.00 5.88
CA ALA A 2 -6.19 25.08 5.37
C ALA A 2 -6.52 24.68 3.92
N LYS A 3 -5.54 24.83 3.04
CA LYS A 3 -5.66 24.39 1.65
C LYS A 3 -5.85 22.86 1.64
N LYS A 4 -6.92 22.37 1.03
CA LYS A 4 -7.14 20.92 0.90
C LYS A 4 -5.98 20.27 0.17
N LYS A 5 -5.59 19.10 0.63
CA LYS A 5 -4.57 18.32 -0.07
C LYS A 5 -5.12 17.88 -1.43
N ILE A 6 -4.27 17.84 -2.43
CA ILE A 6 -4.64 17.40 -3.79
C ILE A 6 -5.21 15.98 -3.76
N THR A 7 -4.65 15.11 -2.92
CA THR A 7 -5.17 13.75 -2.72
C THR A 7 -6.61 13.71 -2.24
N ASP A 8 -6.99 14.62 -1.34
CA ASP A 8 -8.37 14.73 -0.84
C ASP A 8 -9.31 15.26 -1.92
N VAL A 9 -8.86 16.22 -2.72
CA VAL A 9 -9.63 16.75 -3.86
C VAL A 9 -9.91 15.64 -4.88
N VAL A 10 -8.91 14.84 -5.20
CA VAL A 10 -9.07 13.70 -6.13
C VAL A 10 -10.07 12.69 -5.59
N ALA A 11 -9.98 12.37 -4.30
CA ALA A 11 -10.92 11.45 -3.66
C ALA A 11 -12.38 11.94 -3.75
N GLU A 12 -12.60 13.24 -3.53
CA GLU A 12 -13.92 13.84 -3.65
C GLU A 12 -14.43 13.85 -5.10
N LEU A 13 -13.59 14.20 -6.06
CA LEU A 13 -13.97 14.24 -7.48
C LEU A 13 -14.26 12.86 -8.05
N ALA A 14 -13.52 11.87 -7.65
CA ALA A 14 -13.59 10.52 -8.22
C ALA A 14 -14.57 9.60 -7.47
N GLY A 15 -14.86 9.87 -6.21
CA GLY A 15 -15.56 8.93 -5.32
C GLY A 15 -16.86 8.36 -5.87
N ASP A 16 -17.77 9.21 -6.31
CA ASP A 16 -19.07 8.77 -6.85
C ASP A 16 -18.91 8.00 -8.15
N PHE A 17 -18.06 8.49 -9.05
CA PHE A 17 -17.80 7.83 -10.32
C PHE A 17 -17.20 6.43 -10.13
N LEU A 18 -16.24 6.30 -9.22
CA LEU A 18 -15.61 5.02 -8.92
C LEU A 18 -16.64 4.04 -8.35
N ALA A 19 -17.42 4.47 -7.36
CA ALA A 19 -18.45 3.66 -6.74
C ALA A 19 -19.50 3.18 -7.76
N GLU A 20 -19.98 4.05 -8.63
CA GLU A 20 -20.96 3.74 -9.66
C GLU A 20 -20.45 2.74 -10.70
N ASN A 21 -19.14 2.72 -10.93
CA ASN A 21 -18.51 1.83 -11.92
C ASN A 21 -17.85 0.58 -11.30
N GLY A 22 -18.03 0.36 -10.00
CA GLY A 22 -17.51 -0.81 -9.33
C GLY A 22 -16.02 -0.76 -9.04
N TYR A 23 -15.45 0.42 -8.90
CA TYR A 23 -14.06 0.64 -8.55
C TYR A 23 -13.93 1.22 -7.14
N GLU A 24 -12.75 1.08 -6.56
CA GLU A 24 -12.38 1.80 -5.34
C GLU A 24 -11.05 2.53 -5.52
N LEU A 25 -10.91 3.64 -4.83
CA LEU A 25 -9.65 4.40 -4.78
C LEU A 25 -8.74 3.73 -3.76
N TYR A 26 -7.67 3.09 -4.23
CA TYR A 26 -6.72 2.44 -3.34
C TYR A 26 -5.74 3.43 -2.73
N ASN A 27 -5.18 4.31 -3.54
CA ASN A 27 -4.23 5.33 -3.11
C ASN A 27 -4.10 6.44 -4.14
N THR A 28 -3.69 7.61 -3.69
CA THR A 28 -3.37 8.75 -4.55
C THR A 28 -2.07 9.37 -4.07
N GLU A 29 -1.17 9.67 -5.01
CA GLU A 29 0.09 10.35 -4.75
C GLU A 29 0.21 11.57 -5.66
N PHE A 30 0.67 12.69 -5.10
CA PHE A 30 1.06 13.85 -5.88
C PHE A 30 2.51 14.17 -5.56
N VAL A 31 3.42 13.81 -6.47
CA VAL A 31 4.85 13.81 -6.23
C VAL A 31 5.61 14.48 -7.38
N LYS A 32 6.74 15.07 -7.05
CA LYS A 32 7.66 15.65 -8.02
C LYS A 32 8.82 14.69 -8.23
N GLU A 33 9.03 14.33 -9.49
CA GLU A 33 10.19 13.52 -9.89
C GLU A 33 10.97 14.28 -10.97
N GLY A 34 12.22 14.62 -10.67
CA GLY A 34 12.99 15.48 -11.54
C GLY A 34 12.37 16.87 -11.68
N ARG A 35 11.97 17.24 -12.89
CA ARG A 35 11.31 18.52 -13.18
C ARG A 35 9.79 18.43 -13.25
N ASP A 36 9.25 17.21 -13.28
CA ASP A 36 7.85 16.98 -13.55
C ASP A 36 7.09 16.57 -12.30
N TRP A 37 5.82 16.99 -12.23
CA TRP A 37 4.89 16.56 -11.21
C TRP A 37 4.03 15.44 -11.75
N PHE A 38 3.74 14.47 -10.89
CA PHE A 38 2.89 13.31 -11.21
C PHE A 38 1.77 13.19 -10.22
N LEU A 39 0.55 13.14 -10.74
CA LEU A 39 -0.61 12.76 -9.99
C LEU A 39 -0.89 11.28 -10.31
N ARG A 40 -0.57 10.40 -9.38
CA ARG A 40 -0.75 8.97 -9.52
C ARG A 40 -1.97 8.51 -8.74
N VAL A 41 -2.90 7.91 -9.44
CA VAL A 41 -4.15 7.41 -8.88
C VAL A 41 -4.19 5.89 -9.06
N TYR A 42 -4.26 5.18 -7.94
CA TYR A 42 -4.31 3.73 -7.92
C TYR A 42 -5.73 3.28 -7.63
N ILE A 43 -6.30 2.52 -8.54
CA ILE A 43 -7.67 2.02 -8.44
C ILE A 43 -7.70 0.49 -8.41
N ASP A 44 -8.71 -0.05 -7.75
CA ASP A 44 -8.95 -1.48 -7.67
C ASP A 44 -10.42 -1.78 -7.92
N LYS A 45 -10.75 -3.05 -8.13
CA LYS A 45 -12.16 -3.49 -8.19
C LYS A 45 -12.74 -3.49 -6.77
N ALA A 46 -13.89 -2.87 -6.59
CA ALA A 46 -14.51 -2.70 -5.26
C ALA A 46 -14.81 -4.03 -4.54
N GLN A 47 -15.01 -5.11 -5.27
CA GLN A 47 -15.34 -6.42 -4.72
C GLN A 47 -14.21 -7.45 -4.88
N ALA A 48 -13.00 -6.99 -5.17
CA ALA A 48 -11.87 -7.90 -5.38
C ALA A 48 -11.58 -8.81 -4.18
N ALA A 49 -11.81 -8.28 -2.98
CA ALA A 49 -11.58 -9.04 -1.74
C ALA A 49 -12.63 -10.12 -1.46
N GLU A 50 -13.83 -10.01 -2.03
CA GLU A 50 -14.94 -10.94 -1.83
C GLU A 50 -15.10 -11.94 -2.99
N ALA A 51 -14.39 -11.71 -4.08
CA ALA A 51 -14.48 -12.55 -5.26
C ALA A 51 -13.79 -13.90 -5.04
N ALA A 52 -14.39 -14.97 -5.56
CA ALA A 52 -13.81 -16.31 -5.51
C ALA A 52 -12.49 -16.41 -6.30
N GLU A 53 -12.32 -15.53 -7.28
CA GLU A 53 -11.09 -15.41 -8.06
C GLU A 53 -10.61 -13.96 -8.02
N PRO A 54 -9.28 -13.73 -8.06
CA PRO A 54 -8.74 -12.37 -8.07
C PRO A 54 -9.28 -11.57 -9.26
N GLN A 55 -9.82 -10.40 -8.97
CA GLN A 55 -10.27 -9.47 -10.00
C GLN A 55 -9.33 -8.28 -10.07
N TYR A 56 -8.88 -7.99 -11.26
CA TYR A 56 -7.94 -6.92 -11.52
C TYR A 56 -8.56 -5.88 -12.44
N VAL A 57 -8.18 -4.63 -12.27
CA VAL A 57 -8.53 -3.58 -13.22
C VAL A 57 -7.77 -3.78 -14.51
N SER A 58 -8.46 -3.59 -15.63
CA SER A 58 -7.86 -3.65 -16.96
C SER A 58 -7.29 -2.30 -17.36
N THR A 59 -6.54 -2.27 -18.46
CA THR A 59 -6.08 -1.03 -19.09
C THR A 59 -7.28 -0.14 -19.48
N GLU A 60 -8.34 -0.73 -19.96
CA GLU A 60 -9.58 -0.01 -20.32
C GLU A 60 -10.23 0.64 -19.10
N ASP A 61 -10.24 -0.06 -17.96
CA ASP A 61 -10.74 0.49 -16.70
C ASP A 61 -9.93 1.71 -16.27
N CYS A 62 -8.60 1.62 -16.36
CA CYS A 62 -7.71 2.73 -16.03
C CYS A 62 -7.92 3.93 -16.98
N GLU A 63 -8.08 3.67 -18.25
CA GLU A 63 -8.35 4.71 -19.26
C GLU A 63 -9.66 5.43 -18.98
N LYS A 64 -10.70 4.70 -18.64
CA LYS A 64 -12.01 5.23 -18.29
C LYS A 64 -11.94 6.20 -17.10
N VAL A 65 -11.27 5.79 -16.04
CA VAL A 65 -11.05 6.62 -14.86
C VAL A 65 -10.16 7.82 -15.16
N SER A 66 -9.11 7.62 -15.95
CA SER A 66 -8.19 8.68 -16.35
C SER A 66 -8.89 9.78 -17.12
N ARG A 67 -9.74 9.43 -18.08
CA ARG A 67 -10.55 10.41 -18.85
C ARG A 67 -11.50 11.19 -17.97
N PHE A 68 -12.19 10.51 -17.07
CA PHE A 68 -13.10 11.15 -16.13
C PHE A 68 -12.37 12.15 -15.23
N LEU A 69 -11.27 11.72 -14.62
CA LEU A 69 -10.47 12.57 -13.73
C LEU A 69 -9.85 13.74 -14.48
N SER A 70 -9.33 13.52 -15.68
CA SER A 70 -8.75 14.59 -16.50
C SER A 70 -9.76 15.69 -16.78
N GLU A 71 -10.98 15.32 -17.16
CA GLU A 71 -12.08 16.26 -17.40
C GLU A 71 -12.44 17.04 -16.13
N LYS A 72 -12.62 16.34 -15.00
CA LYS A 72 -12.98 16.98 -13.72
C LYS A 72 -11.87 17.87 -13.17
N LEU A 73 -10.63 17.49 -13.33
CA LEU A 73 -9.48 18.29 -12.93
C LEU A 73 -9.31 19.54 -13.80
N ASP A 74 -9.60 19.44 -15.09
CA ASP A 74 -9.61 20.59 -15.99
C ASP A 74 -10.71 21.58 -15.65
N GLU A 75 -11.92 21.08 -15.34
CA GLU A 75 -13.05 21.94 -14.95
C GLU A 75 -12.80 22.69 -13.66
N SER A 76 -12.30 22.02 -12.63
CA SER A 76 -12.11 22.60 -11.30
C SER A 76 -10.74 23.26 -11.09
N ASP A 77 -9.74 22.89 -11.88
CA ASP A 77 -8.38 23.40 -11.90
C ASP A 77 -7.74 23.57 -10.49
N PRO A 78 -7.74 22.52 -9.66
CA PRO A 78 -7.27 22.64 -8.28
C PRO A 78 -5.76 22.58 -8.12
N ILE A 79 -5.02 22.24 -9.20
CA ILE A 79 -3.57 22.01 -9.17
C ILE A 79 -2.87 23.13 -9.93
N GLU A 80 -2.02 23.88 -9.23
CA GLU A 80 -1.30 25.02 -9.79
C GLU A 80 -0.16 24.60 -10.74
N GLN A 81 0.47 23.46 -10.46
CA GLN A 81 1.60 22.97 -11.24
C GLN A 81 1.13 22.25 -12.51
N ASN A 82 1.97 22.26 -13.52
CA ASN A 82 1.81 21.34 -14.64
C ASN A 82 2.13 19.93 -14.15
N TYR A 83 1.29 18.97 -14.47
CA TYR A 83 1.42 17.60 -13.99
C TYR A 83 0.98 16.58 -15.03
N TYR A 84 1.45 15.36 -14.85
CA TYR A 84 0.99 14.19 -15.60
C TYR A 84 0.02 13.38 -14.73
N LEU A 85 -1.12 13.01 -15.29
CA LEU A 85 -2.08 12.13 -14.63
C LEU A 85 -1.79 10.69 -15.04
N GLU A 86 -1.54 9.84 -14.07
CA GLU A 86 -1.34 8.41 -14.26
C GLU A 86 -2.37 7.65 -13.43
N VAL A 87 -3.16 6.78 -14.07
CA VAL A 87 -4.12 5.91 -13.41
C VAL A 87 -3.70 4.46 -13.65
N SER A 88 -3.54 3.70 -12.58
CA SER A 88 -3.09 2.31 -12.65
C SER A 88 -3.65 1.46 -11.52
N SER A 89 -3.45 0.15 -11.63
CA SER A 89 -3.65 -0.79 -10.53
C SER A 89 -2.52 -0.64 -9.51
N PRO A 90 -2.78 -0.86 -8.20
CA PRO A 90 -1.70 -0.85 -7.19
C PRO A 90 -0.72 -2.01 -7.32
N GLY A 91 -1.03 -3.05 -8.11
CA GLY A 91 -0.15 -4.20 -8.31
C GLY A 91 -0.32 -5.30 -7.26
N MET A 92 0.42 -6.40 -7.43
CA MET A 92 0.42 -7.53 -6.49
C MET A 92 1.21 -7.22 -5.23
N ASP A 93 2.26 -6.42 -5.36
CA ASP A 93 3.13 -5.94 -4.29
C ASP A 93 2.68 -4.57 -3.76
N ARG A 94 1.39 -4.36 -3.74
CA ARG A 94 0.79 -3.06 -3.41
C ARG A 94 1.22 -2.53 -2.04
N PRO A 95 1.36 -1.20 -1.91
CA PRO A 95 1.70 -0.62 -0.62
C PRO A 95 0.53 -0.68 0.36
N LEU A 96 0.85 -0.88 1.64
CA LEU A 96 -0.09 -0.75 2.75
C LEU A 96 0.12 0.60 3.41
N ILE A 97 -0.84 1.49 3.30
CA ILE A 97 -0.69 2.90 3.71
C ILE A 97 -1.70 3.28 4.78
N THR A 98 -2.97 2.95 4.58
CA THR A 98 -4.05 3.31 5.49
C THR A 98 -4.37 2.17 6.47
N PRO A 99 -5.00 2.47 7.62
CA PRO A 99 -5.49 1.43 8.53
C PRO A 99 -6.38 0.39 7.83
N GLU A 100 -7.22 0.82 6.91
CA GLU A 100 -8.09 -0.06 6.14
C GLU A 100 -7.30 -1.04 5.27
N HIS A 101 -6.15 -0.63 4.72
CA HIS A 101 -5.26 -1.52 3.98
C HIS A 101 -4.76 -2.66 4.86
N TYR A 102 -4.26 -2.33 6.06
CA TYR A 102 -3.77 -3.33 7.01
C TYR A 102 -4.87 -4.28 7.45
N ALA A 103 -6.04 -3.76 7.78
CA ALA A 103 -7.18 -4.59 8.20
C ALA A 103 -7.62 -5.56 7.09
N ARG A 104 -7.60 -5.11 5.85
CA ARG A 104 -8.00 -5.93 4.69
C ARG A 104 -7.06 -7.11 4.44
N TYR A 105 -5.76 -6.90 4.64
CA TYR A 105 -4.74 -7.88 4.28
C TYR A 105 -4.20 -8.68 5.46
N VAL A 106 -4.95 -8.75 6.54
CA VAL A 106 -4.66 -9.68 7.65
C VAL A 106 -4.67 -11.12 7.12
N GLY A 107 -3.61 -11.86 7.42
CA GLY A 107 -3.38 -13.22 6.91
C GLY A 107 -2.42 -13.29 5.73
N GLU A 108 -2.10 -12.16 5.11
CA GLU A 108 -1.18 -12.09 3.97
C GLU A 108 0.25 -11.84 4.42
N GLU A 109 1.18 -12.20 3.56
CA GLU A 109 2.59 -11.95 3.79
C GLU A 109 2.94 -10.52 3.41
N VAL A 110 3.71 -9.84 4.27
CA VAL A 110 4.06 -8.43 4.11
C VAL A 110 5.55 -8.19 4.27
N GLU A 111 6.04 -7.16 3.58
CA GLU A 111 7.39 -6.62 3.77
C GLU A 111 7.26 -5.23 4.39
N ILE A 112 7.93 -5.02 5.51
CA ILE A 112 7.84 -3.76 6.26
C ILE A 112 9.23 -3.19 6.49
N ARG A 113 9.38 -1.91 6.21
CA ARG A 113 10.57 -1.14 6.55
C ARG A 113 10.23 -0.15 7.65
N LEU A 114 11.03 -0.16 8.71
CA LEU A 114 10.86 0.73 9.86
C LEU A 114 11.74 1.98 9.74
N TYR A 115 11.31 3.08 10.35
CA TYR A 115 12.14 4.26 10.50
C TYR A 115 13.32 4.00 11.44
N LYS A 116 13.07 3.27 12.54
CA LYS A 116 14.09 2.88 13.52
C LYS A 116 14.10 1.36 13.66
N ALA A 117 15.29 0.81 13.77
CA ALA A 117 15.46 -0.63 14.00
C ALA A 117 14.86 -1.05 15.34
N ILE A 118 14.22 -2.22 15.37
CA ILE A 118 13.78 -2.91 16.58
C ILE A 118 14.65 -4.15 16.71
N ASP A 119 15.33 -4.28 17.85
CA ASP A 119 16.29 -5.39 18.09
C ASP A 119 17.33 -5.54 16.97
N GLY A 120 17.76 -4.41 16.41
CA GLY A 120 18.72 -4.40 15.31
C GLY A 120 18.13 -4.69 13.93
N VAL A 121 16.80 -4.89 13.84
CA VAL A 121 16.13 -5.24 12.59
C VAL A 121 15.31 -4.04 12.09
N LYS A 122 15.54 -3.64 10.85
CA LYS A 122 14.87 -2.51 10.22
C LYS A 122 13.92 -2.96 9.11
N ASN A 123 14.20 -4.09 8.46
CA ASN A 123 13.35 -4.69 7.44
C ASN A 123 12.75 -5.98 8.00
N ILE A 124 11.44 -6.08 7.96
CA ILE A 124 10.69 -7.20 8.51
C ILE A 124 9.87 -7.82 7.38
N GLN A 125 9.99 -9.12 7.19
CA GLN A 125 9.13 -9.88 6.30
C GLN A 125 8.43 -10.98 7.09
N GLY A 126 7.13 -11.06 6.97
CA GLY A 126 6.36 -12.06 7.69
C GLY A 126 4.87 -11.98 7.38
N THR A 127 4.09 -12.75 8.12
CA THR A 127 2.64 -12.77 8.00
C THR A 127 2.01 -11.71 8.88
N LEU A 128 1.14 -10.89 8.31
CA LEU A 128 0.33 -9.93 9.06
C LEU A 128 -0.77 -10.71 9.78
N GLU A 129 -0.59 -10.96 11.08
CA GLU A 129 -1.52 -11.78 11.87
C GLU A 129 -2.77 -11.04 12.29
N SER A 130 -2.62 -9.77 12.66
CA SER A 130 -3.73 -8.96 13.13
C SER A 130 -3.42 -7.47 12.99
N PHE A 131 -4.46 -6.68 13.02
CA PHE A 131 -4.37 -5.23 13.02
C PHE A 131 -5.40 -4.65 13.99
N ASP A 132 -4.91 -3.82 14.92
CA ASP A 132 -5.76 -3.10 15.86
C ASP A 132 -5.97 -1.67 15.36
N ALA A 133 -7.20 -1.37 14.94
CA ALA A 133 -7.56 -0.06 14.39
C ALA A 133 -7.58 1.05 15.44
N GLU A 134 -7.84 0.72 16.71
CA GLU A 134 -7.88 1.72 17.79
C GLU A 134 -6.48 2.24 18.13
N THR A 135 -5.50 1.34 18.20
CA THR A 135 -4.11 1.68 18.51
C THR A 135 -3.24 1.85 17.27
N GLU A 136 -3.80 1.58 16.09
CA GLU A 136 -3.08 1.56 14.81
C GLU A 136 -1.82 0.68 14.88
N THR A 137 -1.98 -0.52 15.45
CA THR A 137 -0.89 -1.47 15.66
C THR A 137 -1.08 -2.71 14.77
N ALA A 138 -0.05 -3.01 13.98
CA ALA A 138 0.03 -4.22 13.17
C ALA A 138 0.86 -5.27 13.90
N THR A 139 0.36 -6.50 13.97
CA THR A 139 1.10 -7.63 14.54
C THR A 139 1.59 -8.50 13.40
N VAL A 140 2.90 -8.65 13.27
CA VAL A 140 3.56 -9.40 12.19
C VAL A 140 4.36 -10.55 12.80
N ARG A 141 4.06 -11.76 12.34
CA ARG A 141 4.80 -12.96 12.72
C ARG A 141 5.85 -13.26 11.65
N CYS A 142 7.12 -13.20 12.07
CA CYS A 142 8.24 -13.53 11.20
C CYS A 142 8.73 -14.94 11.49
N GLU A 143 8.98 -15.71 10.45
CA GLU A 143 9.90 -16.83 10.58
C GLU A 143 11.29 -16.24 10.84
N ALA A 144 12.04 -16.85 11.77
CA ALA A 144 13.32 -16.30 12.16
C ALA A 144 14.23 -16.11 10.94
N PRO A 145 14.94 -14.97 10.88
CA PRO A 145 15.81 -14.72 9.75
C PRO A 145 16.84 -15.83 9.61
N VAL A 146 16.92 -16.38 8.41
CA VAL A 146 18.03 -17.28 8.06
C VAL A 146 19.31 -16.47 8.30
N PRO A 147 20.20 -16.90 9.20
CA PRO A 147 21.42 -16.13 9.44
C PRO A 147 22.18 -16.03 8.13
N ALA A 148 22.55 -14.80 7.77
CA ALA A 148 23.45 -14.57 6.66
C ALA A 148 24.65 -15.52 6.82
N LYS A 149 25.03 -16.22 5.75
CA LYS A 149 26.12 -17.20 5.76
C LYS A 149 27.41 -16.61 6.34
N GLY A 150 27.53 -16.66 7.64
CA GLY A 150 28.77 -16.42 8.36
C GLY A 150 29.39 -17.77 8.68
N LYS A 151 30.59 -18.00 8.24
CA LYS A 151 31.39 -19.16 8.62
C LYS A 151 31.55 -19.22 10.14
N GLY A 152 30.76 -20.02 10.80
CA GLY A 152 30.86 -20.27 12.21
C GLY A 152 30.20 -21.58 12.55
N LYS A 153 30.98 -22.57 12.87
CA LYS A 153 30.50 -23.83 13.43
C LYS A 153 29.77 -23.53 14.74
N SER A 154 28.46 -23.49 14.72
CA SER A 154 27.70 -23.58 15.97
C SER A 154 26.96 -24.90 15.99
N LYS A 155 27.46 -25.79 16.81
CA LYS A 155 26.75 -27.01 17.18
C LYS A 155 25.51 -26.63 17.98
N GLY A 156 24.34 -27.07 17.51
CA GLY A 156 23.17 -27.26 18.36
C GLY A 156 22.44 -25.97 18.74
N LYS A 157 21.96 -25.18 17.76
CA LYS A 157 20.90 -24.22 18.07
C LYS A 157 19.54 -24.85 17.74
N PRO A 158 18.55 -24.67 18.65
CA PRO A 158 17.17 -25.05 18.34
C PRO A 158 16.71 -24.34 17.08
N ALA A 159 15.71 -24.92 16.41
CA ALA A 159 15.05 -24.31 15.27
C ALA A 159 14.73 -22.84 15.59
N PRO A 160 14.92 -21.92 14.61
CA PRO A 160 14.67 -20.52 14.86
C PRO A 160 13.24 -20.31 15.35
N ALA A 161 13.12 -19.69 16.52
CA ALA A 161 11.84 -19.36 17.10
C ALA A 161 11.15 -18.30 16.24
N GLU A 162 9.90 -18.52 15.93
CA GLU A 162 9.06 -17.49 15.33
C GLU A 162 9.08 -16.26 16.23
N LYS A 163 9.24 -15.08 15.63
CA LYS A 163 9.24 -13.83 16.36
C LYS A 163 8.06 -12.96 15.90
N THR A 164 7.30 -12.48 16.86
CA THR A 164 6.17 -11.60 16.60
C THR A 164 6.54 -10.16 16.95
N TYR A 165 6.26 -9.25 16.03
CA TYR A 165 6.45 -7.81 16.22
C TYR A 165 5.11 -7.12 16.28
N GLU A 166 4.97 -6.22 17.24
CA GLU A 166 3.87 -5.27 17.32
C GLU A 166 4.38 -3.92 16.83
N LEU A 167 3.86 -3.46 15.69
CA LEU A 167 4.36 -2.29 14.99
C LEU A 167 3.26 -1.24 14.88
N LYS A 168 3.55 -0.04 15.37
CA LYS A 168 2.66 1.09 15.17
C LYS A 168 2.85 1.65 13.76
N LEU A 169 1.76 2.06 13.12
CA LEU A 169 1.83 2.64 11.76
C LEU A 169 2.77 3.83 11.69
N ALA A 170 2.85 4.63 12.75
CA ALA A 170 3.75 5.79 12.82
C ALA A 170 5.24 5.39 12.74
N ASP A 171 5.60 4.18 13.11
CA ASP A 171 6.97 3.68 13.10
C ASP A 171 7.33 3.01 11.76
N ILE A 172 6.35 2.76 10.91
CA ILE A 172 6.54 2.10 9.62
C ILE A 172 6.85 3.14 8.55
N ALA A 173 8.04 3.04 7.94
CA ALA A 173 8.45 3.90 6.84
C ALA A 173 7.80 3.47 5.53
N LYS A 174 7.73 2.17 5.29
CA LYS A 174 7.13 1.58 4.09
C LYS A 174 6.64 0.18 4.38
N ALA A 175 5.50 -0.17 3.86
CA ALA A 175 4.96 -1.53 3.92
C ALA A 175 4.34 -1.90 2.58
N ASN A 176 4.55 -3.14 2.14
CA ASN A 176 4.01 -3.69 0.91
C ASN A 176 3.56 -5.13 1.14
N LEU A 177 2.62 -5.61 0.34
CA LEU A 177 2.40 -7.05 0.26
C LEU A 177 3.64 -7.72 -0.33
N ALA A 178 4.08 -8.80 0.27
CA ALA A 178 5.16 -9.61 -0.26
C ALA A 178 4.62 -10.51 -1.38
N VAL A 179 5.31 -10.54 -2.52
CA VAL A 179 4.97 -11.46 -3.59
C VAL A 179 5.69 -12.77 -3.33
N VAL A 180 4.92 -13.81 -2.99
CA VAL A 180 5.45 -15.15 -2.80
C VAL A 180 5.39 -15.86 -4.14
N TRP A 181 6.55 -16.12 -4.72
CA TRP A 181 6.66 -16.93 -5.92
C TRP A 181 6.64 -18.40 -5.50
N GLY A 182 5.50 -19.00 -5.65
CA GLY A 182 5.34 -20.45 -5.41
C GLY A 182 5.90 -21.33 -6.51
#